data_21578bda2c6c410b98a30a8099dde0c8
#
_entry.id   21578bda2c6c410b98a30a8099dde0c8
#
_cell.length_a   1.000
_cell.length_b   1.000
_cell.length_c   1.000
_cell.angle_alpha   90.00
_cell.angle_beta   90.00
_cell.angle_gamma   90.00
#
_symmetry.space_group_name_H-M   'P 1'
#
loop_
_entity.id
_entity.type
_entity.pdbx_description
1 polymer ?
#
loop_
_entity_poly.entity_id
_entity_poly.type
_entity_poly.pdbx_seq_one_letter_code
_entity_poly.pdbx_strand_id
1 'polypeptide(L)' 'MEKKMLIDGMMCAHCKATVEKALSAVDGVEACAVDLAAKTATITLAHDVPDETLMEAVKAKRFTPVKML' A
#
# COMPACT_ATOMS: atom_id res chain seq x y z
N MET A 1 6.20 12.02 6.27
CA MET A 1 5.65 12.05 4.91
C MET A 1 4.56 11.00 4.75
N GLU A 2 3.55 11.29 3.97
CA GLU A 2 2.44 10.39 3.81
C GLU A 2 2.05 10.31 2.33
N LYS A 3 1.76 9.10 1.86
CA LYS A 3 1.30 8.89 0.50
C LYS A 3 0.06 8.01 0.52
N LYS A 4 -0.80 8.17 -0.46
CA LYS A 4 -1.99 7.34 -0.64
C LYS A 4 -1.91 6.64 -1.98
N MET A 5 -2.34 5.38 -1.99
CA MET A 5 -2.34 4.58 -3.21
C MET A 5 -3.71 3.94 -3.39
N LEU A 6 -4.27 4.09 -4.58
CA LEU A 6 -5.50 3.40 -4.95
C LEU A 6 -5.13 1.99 -5.42
N ILE A 7 -5.73 0.98 -4.80
CA ILE A 7 -5.40 -0.42 -5.07
C ILE A 7 -6.67 -1.19 -5.42
N ASP A 8 -6.63 -1.91 -6.52
CA ASP A 8 -7.73 -2.78 -6.92
C ASP A 8 -7.44 -4.22 -6.49
N GLY A 9 -8.50 -4.99 -6.29
CA GLY A 9 -8.39 -6.40 -5.93
C GLY A 9 -8.44 -6.71 -4.44
N MET A 10 -8.52 -5.70 -3.59
CA MET A 10 -8.69 -5.89 -2.15
C MET A 10 -10.17 -6.12 -1.86
N MET A 11 -10.54 -7.34 -1.57
CA MET A 11 -11.95 -7.72 -1.41
C MET A 11 -12.34 -8.11 0.02
N CYS A 12 -11.39 -8.26 0.92
CA CYS A 12 -11.69 -8.71 2.29
C CYS A 12 -10.60 -8.27 3.26
N ALA A 13 -10.87 -8.47 4.56
CA ALA A 13 -9.93 -8.09 5.60
C ALA A 13 -8.57 -8.79 5.47
N HIS A 14 -8.57 -10.01 4.95
CA HIS A 14 -7.33 -10.73 4.72
C HIS A 14 -6.47 -10.03 3.68
N CYS A 15 -7.09 -9.55 2.61
CA CYS A 15 -6.39 -8.79 1.57
C CYS A 15 -5.82 -7.49 2.14
N LYS A 16 -6.60 -6.81 2.96
CA LYS A 16 -6.16 -5.60 3.66
C LYS A 16 -4.90 -5.88 4.48
N ALA A 17 -4.93 -6.93 5.30
CA ALA A 17 -3.79 -7.29 6.14
C ALA A 17 -2.56 -7.64 5.29
N THR A 18 -2.76 -8.33 4.17
CA THR A 18 -1.67 -8.68 3.26
C THR A 18 -1.01 -7.44 2.67
N VAL A 19 -1.80 -6.48 2.22
CA VAL A 19 -1.28 -5.23 1.66
C VAL A 19 -0.55 -4.42 2.73
N GLU A 20 -1.13 -4.30 3.92
CA GLU A 20 -0.49 -3.59 5.02
C GLU A 20 0.86 -4.20 5.36
N LYS A 21 0.91 -5.52 5.42
CA LYS A 21 2.14 -6.23 5.73
C LYS A 21 3.19 -6.04 4.62
N ALA A 22 2.76 -6.14 3.38
CA ALA A 22 3.66 -5.96 2.24
C ALA A 22 4.27 -4.57 2.20
N LEU A 23 3.46 -3.54 2.42
CA LEU A 23 3.95 -2.17 2.41
C LEU A 23 4.79 -1.86 3.64
N SER A 24 4.44 -2.41 4.79
CA SER A 24 5.22 -2.21 6.02
C SER A 24 6.61 -2.83 5.93
N ALA A 25 6.79 -3.82 5.05
CA ALA A 25 8.10 -4.44 4.85
C ALA A 25 9.02 -3.59 3.96
N VAL A 26 8.49 -2.56 3.32
CA VAL A 26 9.30 -1.67 2.48
C VAL A 26 10.15 -0.77 3.37
N ASP A 27 11.44 -0.66 3.04
CA ASP A 27 12.32 0.23 3.78
C ASP A 27 11.87 1.68 3.62
N GLY A 28 11.77 2.38 4.74
CA GLY A 28 11.29 3.75 4.76
C GLY A 28 9.81 3.91 5.10
N VAL A 29 9.06 2.80 5.18
CA VAL A 29 7.65 2.85 5.59
C VAL A 29 7.55 2.70 7.10
N GLU A 30 6.98 3.70 7.77
CA GLU A 30 6.75 3.65 9.22
C GLU A 30 5.45 2.95 9.56
N ALA A 31 4.41 3.19 8.78
CA ALA A 31 3.09 2.64 9.01
C ALA A 31 2.30 2.57 7.73
N CYS A 32 1.31 1.72 7.71
CA CYS A 32 0.40 1.62 6.57
C CYS A 32 -1.00 1.30 7.09
N ALA A 33 -1.98 2.04 6.62
CA ALA A 33 -3.38 1.81 6.93
C ALA A 33 -4.14 1.63 5.62
N VAL A 34 -4.94 0.57 5.53
CA VAL A 34 -5.72 0.28 4.33
C VAL A 34 -7.20 0.51 4.61
N ASP A 35 -7.87 1.18 3.69
CA ASP A 35 -9.31 1.37 3.73
C ASP A 35 -9.93 0.55 2.59
N LEU A 36 -10.63 -0.51 2.96
CA LEU A 36 -11.27 -1.38 1.97
C LEU A 36 -12.41 -0.69 1.23
N ALA A 37 -13.16 0.14 1.93
CA ALA A 37 -14.29 0.84 1.32
C ALA A 37 -13.82 1.83 0.25
N ALA A 38 -12.72 2.51 0.52
CA ALA A 38 -12.14 3.47 -0.43
C ALA A 38 -11.13 2.82 -1.38
N LYS A 39 -10.77 1.56 -1.14
CA LYS A 39 -9.76 0.82 -1.91
C LYS A 39 -8.41 1.55 -1.90
N THR A 40 -8.08 2.16 -0.79
CA THR A 40 -6.94 3.05 -0.66
C THR A 40 -6.02 2.59 0.45
N ALA A 41 -4.72 2.66 0.23
CA ALA A 41 -3.71 2.44 1.26
C ALA A 41 -3.06 3.78 1.60
N THR A 42 -3.11 4.15 2.87
CA THR A 42 -2.41 5.34 3.37
C THR A 42 -1.09 4.89 3.96
N ILE A 43 0.00 5.39 3.42
CA ILE A 43 1.35 4.95 3.77
C ILE A 43 2.08 6.10 4.42
N THR A 44 2.53 5.90 5.66
CA THR A 44 3.33 6.89 6.38
C THR A 44 4.79 6.55 6.20
N LEU A 45 5.56 7.49 5.71
CA LEU A 45 6.97 7.29 5.37
C LEU A 45 7.90 8.01 6.35
N ALA A 46 9.00 7.34 6.70
CA ALA A 46 10.06 7.96 7.50
C ALA A 46 10.93 8.87 6.63
N HIS A 47 11.06 8.53 5.36
CA HIS A 47 11.79 9.32 4.37
C HIS A 47 11.13 9.10 3.00
N ASP A 48 11.57 9.84 2.00
CA ASP A 48 10.99 9.72 0.67
C ASP A 48 11.26 8.34 0.07
N VAL A 49 10.19 7.69 -0.37
CA VAL A 49 10.26 6.38 -1.03
C VAL A 49 9.60 6.52 -2.40
N PRO A 50 10.26 6.06 -3.47
CA PRO A 50 9.68 6.14 -4.82
C PRO A 50 8.34 5.41 -4.90
N ASP A 51 7.41 5.99 -5.65
CA ASP A 51 6.09 5.40 -5.85
C ASP A 51 6.20 3.99 -6.45
N GLU A 52 7.15 3.79 -7.36
CA GLU A 52 7.38 2.50 -7.98
C GLU A 52 7.69 1.40 -6.97
N THR A 53 8.47 1.72 -5.95
CA THR A 53 8.82 0.77 -4.91
C THR A 53 7.58 0.31 -4.17
N LEU A 54 6.68 1.24 -3.85
CA LEU A 54 5.44 0.94 -3.16
C LEU A 54 4.51 0.13 -4.05
N MET A 55 4.40 0.51 -5.32
CA MET A 55 3.56 -0.21 -6.27
C MET A 55 4.03 -1.63 -6.50
N GLU A 56 5.33 -1.85 -6.58
CA GLU A 56 5.89 -3.19 -6.74
C GLU A 56 5.64 -4.08 -5.53
N ALA A 57 5.69 -3.51 -4.32
CA ALA A 57 5.38 -4.26 -3.12
C ALA A 57 3.94 -4.79 -3.16
N VAL A 58 3.02 -3.99 -3.67
CA VAL A 58 1.62 -4.39 -3.85
C VAL A 58 1.49 -5.45 -4.94
N LYS A 59 2.16 -5.25 -6.08
CA LYS A 59 2.13 -6.22 -7.19
C LYS A 59 2.67 -7.59 -6.77
N ALA A 60 3.67 -7.61 -5.90
CA ALA A 60 4.27 -8.85 -5.42
C ALA A 60 3.25 -9.71 -4.66
N LYS A 61 2.19 -9.12 -4.16
CA LYS A 61 1.11 -9.82 -3.47
C LYS A 61 -0.11 -10.03 -4.37
N ARG A 62 0.05 -9.82 -5.68
CA ARG A 62 -0.97 -10.05 -6.70
C ARG A 62 -2.16 -9.09 -6.63
N PHE A 63 -1.96 -7.93 -6.07
CA PHE A 63 -2.94 -6.84 -6.13
C PHE A 63 -2.55 -5.88 -7.24
N THR A 64 -3.52 -5.11 -7.70
CA THR A 64 -3.27 -4.16 -8.79
C THR A 64 -3.21 -2.74 -8.22
N PRO A 65 -2.02 -2.14 -8.14
CA PRO A 65 -1.92 -0.72 -7.78
C PRO A 65 -2.42 0.10 -8.96
N VAL A 66 -3.47 0.90 -8.74
CA VAL A 66 -4.10 1.66 -9.80
C VAL A 66 -3.35 2.95 -10.04
N LYS A 67 -3.17 3.74 -8.98
CA LYS A 67 -2.43 5.00 -9.07
C LYS A 67 -2.09 5.51 -7.68
N MET A 68 -1.14 6.43 -7.62
CA MET A 68 -0.86 7.19 -6.41
C MET A 68 -1.78 8.40 -6.37
N LEU A 69 -2.32 8.68 -5.22
CA LEU A 69 -3.23 9.80 -5.01
C LEU A 69 -2.52 11.04 -4.47
#